data_c7f69946a85a3a8a20efbc14840fc29b
#
_entry.id   c7f69946a85a3a8a20efbc14840fc29b
#
_cell.length_a   1.000
_cell.length_b   1.000
_cell.length_c   1.000
_cell.angle_alpha   90.00
_cell.angle_beta   90.00
_cell.angle_gamma   90.00
#
_symmetry.space_group_name_H-M   'P 1'
#
loop_
_entity.id
_entity.type
_entity.pdbx_description
1 polymer ?
#
loop_
_entity_poly.entity_id
_entity_poly.type
_entity_poly.pdbx_seq_one_letter_code
_entity_poly.pdbx_strand_id
1 'polypeptide(L)'
;VGSEMCIRDMYTPEKGWDENKLDFFRRHIVQLGRSGLFVVYDELVGKEPVEWNYLLHTVELPMEVAEEKDGLRILGKNKADGVSIAHLFSSQKMTYAQTDTFFVAAVDWKKRLGKTLSNHYHFTATTASCSKICFLNVIDVHGNNRADAVINRERNRITVEEWVIECNLEGEGNAFLYIENKQNGVSLDFNYDSNKGATTIIDRVDGKKVEKRLVDALPELEI
;
A
#
# COMPACT_ATOMS: atom_id res chain seq x y z
N VAL A 1 3.41 9.13 5.69
CA VAL A 1 2.86 8.89 4.34
C VAL A 1 1.57 8.15 4.54
N GLY A 2 0.43 8.81 4.33
CA GLY A 2 -0.87 8.16 4.35
C GLY A 2 -1.18 7.63 2.95
N SER A 3 -1.58 6.37 2.83
CA SER A 3 -2.20 5.88 1.62
C SER A 3 -3.72 6.08 1.77
N GLU A 4 -4.27 6.99 1.02
CA GLU A 4 -5.71 7.13 0.90
C GLU A 4 -6.16 6.43 -0.37
N MET A 5 -7.09 5.50 -0.22
CA MET A 5 -7.81 4.95 -1.36
C MET A 5 -8.90 5.97 -1.73
N CYS A 6 -8.73 6.64 -2.86
CA CYS A 6 -9.75 7.54 -3.36
C CYS A 6 -10.92 6.71 -3.89
N ILE A 7 -12.01 6.70 -3.16
CA ILE A 7 -13.30 6.11 -3.56
C ILE A 7 -14.03 7.11 -4.49
N ARG A 8 -13.28 7.77 -5.37
CA ARG A 8 -13.77 8.89 -6.19
C ARG A 8 -14.93 8.51 -7.09
N ASP A 9 -14.89 7.30 -7.64
CA ASP A 9 -15.89 6.83 -8.59
C ASP A 9 -17.16 6.28 -7.91
N MET A 10 -17.16 6.20 -6.57
CA MET A 10 -18.29 5.71 -5.80
C MET A 10 -19.22 6.80 -5.29
N TYR A 11 -18.86 8.08 -5.43
CA TYR A 11 -19.72 9.20 -5.04
C TYR A 11 -20.02 10.10 -6.22
N THR A 12 -21.29 10.26 -6.57
CA THR A 12 -21.77 11.33 -7.44
C THR A 12 -22.72 12.21 -6.66
N PRO A 13 -22.67 13.57 -6.81
CA PRO A 13 -23.58 14.47 -6.10
C PRO A 13 -25.06 14.15 -6.34
N GLU A 14 -25.37 13.55 -7.48
CA GLU A 14 -26.74 13.22 -7.90
C GLU A 14 -27.24 11.87 -7.39
N LYS A 15 -26.32 10.93 -7.15
CA LYS A 15 -26.66 9.52 -6.78
C LYS A 15 -26.21 9.13 -5.38
N GLY A 16 -25.43 9.99 -4.71
CA GLY A 16 -24.79 9.61 -3.45
C GLY A 16 -23.64 8.63 -3.66
N TRP A 17 -23.35 7.83 -2.66
CA TRP A 17 -22.39 6.73 -2.75
C TRP A 17 -22.98 5.66 -3.66
N ASP A 18 -22.27 5.35 -4.76
CA ASP A 18 -22.65 4.23 -5.63
C ASP A 18 -22.34 2.94 -4.87
N GLU A 19 -23.39 2.35 -4.34
CA GLU A 19 -23.28 1.13 -3.56
C GLU A 19 -22.75 0.03 -4.48
N ASN A 20 -21.62 -0.57 -4.07
CA ASN A 20 -21.25 -1.90 -4.50
C ASN A 20 -20.33 -2.13 -5.71
N LYS A 21 -19.44 -1.23 -6.07
CA LYS A 21 -18.36 -1.56 -7.02
C LYS A 21 -17.30 -2.47 -6.40
N LEU A 22 -17.05 -2.31 -5.11
CA LEU A 22 -16.08 -3.09 -4.36
C LEU A 22 -16.78 -4.28 -3.71
N ASP A 23 -16.32 -5.49 -4.00
CA ASP A 23 -16.76 -6.72 -3.36
C ASP A 23 -15.90 -7.03 -2.13
N PHE A 24 -14.60 -6.78 -2.24
CA PHE A 24 -13.66 -7.07 -1.18
C PHE A 24 -12.45 -6.14 -1.19
N PHE A 25 -12.02 -5.71 -0.01
CA PHE A 25 -10.75 -5.00 0.22
C PHE A 25 -10.08 -5.48 1.50
N ARG A 26 -8.81 -5.83 1.39
CA ARG A 26 -7.97 -6.16 2.54
C ARG A 26 -6.61 -5.50 2.39
N ARG A 27 -6.15 -4.87 3.46
CA ARG A 27 -4.81 -4.29 3.59
C ARG A 27 -4.07 -4.87 4.77
N HIS A 28 -2.88 -5.38 4.52
CA HIS A 28 -1.92 -5.74 5.55
C HIS A 28 -0.83 -4.67 5.62
N ILE A 29 -0.54 -4.19 6.82
CA ILE A 29 0.56 -3.26 7.08
C ILE A 29 1.47 -3.92 8.11
N VAL A 30 2.73 -4.16 7.72
CA VAL A 30 3.72 -4.81 8.58
C VAL A 30 4.96 -3.93 8.66
N GLN A 31 5.38 -3.61 9.88
CA GLN A 31 6.67 -2.97 10.11
C GLN A 31 7.74 -4.06 10.28
N LEU A 32 8.83 -3.96 9.52
CA LEU A 32 9.94 -4.91 9.56
C LEU A 32 10.98 -4.48 10.59
N GLY A 33 10.89 -5.05 11.76
CA GLY A 33 11.81 -4.73 12.87
C GLY A 33 11.72 -3.26 13.29
N ARG A 34 12.89 -2.63 13.52
CA ARG A 34 13.02 -1.21 13.88
C ARG A 34 13.71 -0.37 12.80
N SER A 35 13.85 -0.90 11.61
CA SER A 35 14.67 -0.34 10.53
C SER A 35 14.02 0.83 9.78
N GLY A 36 12.74 1.14 10.01
CA GLY A 36 11.97 2.09 9.20
C GLY A 36 11.45 1.47 7.91
N LEU A 37 11.53 0.15 7.75
CA LEU A 37 10.96 -0.60 6.65
C LEU A 37 9.53 -1.01 6.95
N PHE A 38 8.64 -0.80 5.97
CA PHE A 38 7.24 -1.18 6.04
C PHE A 38 6.83 -1.94 4.79
N VAL A 39 5.96 -2.90 4.98
CA VAL A 39 5.30 -3.65 3.91
C VAL A 39 3.81 -3.33 3.96
N VAL A 40 3.25 -2.89 2.84
CA VAL A 40 1.82 -2.71 2.66
C VAL A 40 1.39 -3.62 1.53
N TYR A 41 0.54 -4.59 1.82
CA TYR A 41 -0.01 -5.52 0.84
C TYR A 41 -1.52 -5.39 0.78
N ASP A 42 -2.04 -5.12 -0.40
CA ASP A 42 -3.46 -4.92 -0.67
C ASP A 42 -3.99 -6.00 -1.59
N GLU A 43 -5.14 -6.55 -1.25
CA GLU A 43 -6.00 -7.32 -2.13
C GLU A 43 -7.33 -6.60 -2.31
N LEU A 44 -7.70 -6.37 -3.57
CA LEU A 44 -8.96 -5.73 -3.92
C LEU A 44 -9.70 -6.59 -4.97
N VAL A 45 -11.00 -6.75 -4.77
CA VAL A 45 -11.88 -7.45 -5.70
C VAL A 45 -13.08 -6.54 -5.99
N GLY A 46 -13.29 -6.25 -7.26
CA GLY A 46 -14.45 -5.53 -7.75
C GLY A 46 -15.52 -6.49 -8.25
N LYS A 47 -16.79 -6.11 -8.15
CA LYS A 47 -17.91 -6.86 -8.72
C LYS A 47 -17.88 -6.89 -10.24
N GLU A 48 -17.25 -5.91 -10.83
CA GLU A 48 -17.02 -5.76 -12.27
C GLU A 48 -15.57 -5.28 -12.51
N PRO A 49 -15.01 -5.42 -13.71
CA PRO A 49 -13.71 -4.87 -14.01
C PRO A 49 -13.71 -3.36 -13.91
N VAL A 50 -12.77 -2.82 -13.10
CA VAL A 50 -12.55 -1.38 -12.89
C VAL A 50 -11.07 -1.04 -12.97
N GLU A 51 -10.75 0.21 -13.23
CA GLU A 51 -9.40 0.73 -13.08
C GLU A 51 -9.10 0.96 -11.60
N TRP A 52 -7.96 0.47 -11.13
CA TRP A 52 -7.52 0.63 -9.75
C TRP A 52 -6.46 1.71 -9.64
N ASN A 53 -6.59 2.56 -8.63
CA ASN A 53 -5.66 3.62 -8.35
C ASN A 53 -4.95 3.41 -7.02
N TYR A 54 -3.61 3.38 -7.04
CA TYR A 54 -2.79 3.45 -5.84
C TYR A 54 -2.28 4.86 -5.64
N LEU A 55 -2.56 5.46 -4.48
CA LEU A 55 -2.28 6.86 -4.21
C LEU A 55 -1.18 7.02 -3.18
N LEU A 56 -0.25 7.94 -3.45
CA LEU A 56 0.73 8.44 -2.49
C LEU A 56 0.72 9.96 -2.49
N HIS A 57 0.99 10.53 -1.33
CA HIS A 57 1.00 11.98 -1.17
C HIS A 57 2.29 12.42 -0.49
N THR A 58 2.83 13.55 -0.95
CA THR A 58 3.91 14.26 -0.25
C THR A 58 3.52 15.70 -0.01
N VAL A 59 4.15 16.30 1.00
CA VAL A 59 3.97 17.70 1.33
C VAL A 59 5.22 18.47 0.89
N GLU A 60 5.04 19.62 0.27
CA GLU A 60 6.06 20.60 -0.10
C GLU A 60 6.96 20.25 -1.31
N LEU A 61 7.32 19.01 -1.53
CA LEU A 61 8.20 18.59 -2.62
C LEU A 61 7.53 17.51 -3.48
N PRO A 62 7.68 17.58 -4.81
CA PRO A 62 7.22 16.51 -5.69
C PRO A 62 7.99 15.22 -5.43
N MET A 63 7.38 14.10 -5.78
CA MET A 63 8.03 12.80 -5.77
C MET A 63 8.85 12.61 -7.05
N GLU A 64 10.01 11.98 -6.92
CA GLU A 64 10.80 11.48 -8.05
C GLU A 64 10.37 10.04 -8.33
N VAL A 65 9.92 9.75 -9.55
CA VAL A 65 9.42 8.43 -9.93
C VAL A 65 10.31 7.81 -11.00
N ALA A 66 10.71 6.57 -10.78
CA ALA A 66 11.45 5.76 -11.73
C ALA A 66 10.72 4.45 -12.01
N GLU A 67 10.65 4.05 -13.28
CA GLU A 67 10.19 2.71 -13.65
C GLU A 67 11.30 1.71 -13.35
N GLU A 68 10.96 0.64 -12.66
CA GLU A 68 11.81 -0.51 -12.41
C GLU A 68 11.25 -1.73 -13.14
N LYS A 69 12.06 -2.78 -13.23
CA LYS A 69 11.56 -4.06 -13.73
C LYS A 69 10.39 -4.52 -12.87
N ASP A 70 9.21 -4.58 -13.44
CA ASP A 70 7.97 -5.04 -12.82
C ASP A 70 7.39 -4.13 -11.70
N GLY A 71 7.75 -2.84 -11.64
CA GLY A 71 7.24 -1.93 -10.62
C GLY A 71 7.65 -0.48 -10.78
N LEU A 72 7.39 0.32 -9.75
CA LEU A 72 7.73 1.73 -9.67
C LEU A 72 8.52 2.02 -8.39
N ARG A 73 9.61 2.77 -8.52
CA ARG A 73 10.32 3.35 -7.37
C ARG A 73 9.91 4.82 -7.24
N ILE A 74 9.40 5.18 -6.08
CA ILE A 74 8.85 6.50 -5.81
C ILE A 74 9.60 7.09 -4.61
N LEU A 75 10.39 8.13 -4.85
CA LEU A 75 11.19 8.81 -3.85
C LEU A 75 10.50 10.10 -3.41
N GLY A 76 10.12 10.17 -2.16
CA GLY A 76 9.64 11.37 -1.48
C GLY A 76 10.70 11.92 -0.53
N LYS A 77 10.89 13.22 -0.54
CA LYS A 77 11.78 13.95 0.38
C LYS A 77 11.00 15.04 1.09
N ASN A 78 11.43 15.41 2.27
CA ASN A 78 10.97 16.60 2.95
C ASN A 78 12.12 17.61 3.14
N LYS A 79 11.79 18.83 3.52
CA LYS A 79 12.78 19.90 3.77
C LYS A 79 13.62 19.70 5.03
N ALA A 80 13.27 18.71 5.87
CA ALA A 80 13.97 18.37 7.11
C ALA A 80 14.79 17.08 6.97
N ASP A 81 15.32 16.82 5.76
CA ASP A 81 16.20 15.68 5.47
C ASP A 81 15.59 14.27 5.66
N GLY A 82 14.28 14.20 5.74
CA GLY A 82 13.57 12.92 5.73
C GLY A 82 13.41 12.37 4.32
N VAL A 83 13.64 11.08 4.17
CA VAL A 83 13.52 10.32 2.91
C VAL A 83 12.49 9.22 3.09
N SER A 84 11.64 9.03 2.10
CA SER A 84 10.72 7.90 1.99
C SER A 84 10.80 7.35 0.58
N ILE A 85 11.14 6.09 0.45
CA ILE A 85 11.22 5.40 -0.84
C ILE A 85 10.17 4.30 -0.83
N ALA A 86 9.22 4.38 -1.76
CA ALA A 86 8.21 3.37 -1.96
C ALA A 86 8.56 2.56 -3.22
N HIS A 87 8.65 1.24 -3.09
CA HIS A 87 8.75 0.30 -4.20
C HIS A 87 7.38 -0.34 -4.38
N LEU A 88 6.64 0.15 -5.37
CA LEU A 88 5.28 -0.26 -5.65
C LEU A 88 5.25 -1.32 -6.75
N PHE A 89 4.74 -2.47 -6.40
CA PHE A 89 4.50 -3.60 -7.31
C PHE A 89 3.00 -3.89 -7.42
N SER A 90 2.59 -4.43 -8.54
CA SER A 90 1.20 -4.76 -8.82
C SER A 90 1.11 -6.07 -9.62
N SER A 91 -0.03 -6.76 -9.51
CA SER A 91 -0.34 -7.90 -10.36
C SER A 91 -0.73 -7.50 -11.80
N GLN A 92 -0.83 -6.21 -12.09
CA GLN A 92 -1.12 -5.65 -13.41
C GLN A 92 -0.12 -4.53 -13.73
N LYS A 93 0.10 -4.28 -15.02
CA LYS A 93 0.92 -3.14 -15.44
C LYS A 93 0.26 -1.83 -14.98
N MET A 94 1.10 -0.92 -14.47
CA MET A 94 0.67 0.41 -14.02
C MET A 94 1.16 1.49 -14.98
N THR A 95 0.35 2.53 -15.12
CA THR A 95 0.77 3.86 -15.56
C THR A 95 0.77 4.79 -14.37
N TYR A 96 1.43 5.94 -14.43
CA TYR A 96 1.41 6.86 -13.31
C TYR A 96 1.31 8.32 -13.75
N ALA A 97 0.81 9.13 -12.85
CA ALA A 97 0.77 10.58 -12.97
C ALA A 97 1.04 11.24 -11.62
N GLN A 98 1.51 12.48 -11.64
CA GLN A 98 1.67 13.29 -10.45
C GLN A 98 1.10 14.69 -10.70
N THR A 99 0.40 15.23 -9.73
CA THR A 99 -0.16 16.59 -9.77
C THR A 99 -0.13 17.23 -8.39
N ASP A 100 -0.12 18.56 -8.34
CA ASP A 100 -0.36 19.37 -7.14
C ASP A 100 -1.74 20.05 -7.17
N THR A 101 -2.58 19.68 -8.11
CA THR A 101 -3.91 20.24 -8.33
C THR A 101 -4.98 19.40 -7.64
N PHE A 102 -5.84 20.03 -6.88
CA PHE A 102 -6.99 19.40 -6.23
C PHE A 102 -8.23 19.49 -7.13
N PHE A 103 -9.05 18.44 -7.15
CA PHE A 103 -10.30 18.41 -7.92
C PHE A 103 -11.39 19.29 -7.33
N VAL A 104 -11.38 19.46 -6.03
CA VAL A 104 -12.29 20.34 -5.32
C VAL A 104 -11.55 21.65 -5.11
N ALA A 105 -12.18 22.78 -5.47
CA ALA A 105 -11.62 24.09 -5.19
C ALA A 105 -11.25 24.13 -3.70
N ALA A 106 -9.98 24.32 -3.43
CA ALA A 106 -9.49 24.41 -2.07
C ALA A 106 -10.25 25.54 -1.37
N VAL A 107 -10.78 25.26 -0.19
CA VAL A 107 -11.28 26.30 0.68
C VAL A 107 -10.15 27.31 0.83
N ASP A 108 -10.45 28.61 0.65
CA ASP A 108 -9.44 29.66 0.75
C ASP A 108 -8.89 29.72 2.19
N TRP A 109 -7.92 28.84 2.47
CA TRP A 109 -7.26 28.74 3.75
C TRP A 109 -6.53 30.02 4.15
N LYS A 110 -6.08 30.81 3.15
CA LYS A 110 -5.48 32.10 3.39
C LYS A 110 -6.46 33.06 4.04
N LYS A 111 -7.72 33.08 3.59
CA LYS A 111 -8.79 33.83 4.23
C LYS A 111 -9.12 33.33 5.63
N ARG A 112 -9.10 32.01 5.85
CA ARG A 112 -9.48 31.37 7.12
C ARG A 112 -8.38 31.41 8.16
N LEU A 113 -7.12 31.19 7.77
CA LEU A 113 -6.00 30.99 8.69
C LEU A 113 -4.95 32.09 8.59
N GLY A 114 -5.09 33.04 7.65
CA GLY A 114 -4.06 34.06 7.40
C GLY A 114 -2.72 33.51 6.89
N LYS A 115 -2.67 32.22 6.51
CA LYS A 115 -1.48 31.51 6.07
C LYS A 115 -1.67 30.93 4.69
N THR A 116 -0.62 30.95 3.89
CA THR A 116 -0.52 30.15 2.67
C THR A 116 -0.01 28.76 3.08
N LEU A 117 -0.76 27.72 2.76
CA LEU A 117 -0.32 26.33 2.97
C LEU A 117 0.61 25.89 1.83
N SER A 118 1.53 25.01 2.12
CA SER A 118 2.37 24.37 1.11
C SER A 118 1.53 23.50 0.18
N ASN A 119 1.97 23.40 -1.08
CA ASN A 119 1.37 22.46 -2.02
C ASN A 119 1.53 21.03 -1.53
N HIS A 120 0.52 20.23 -1.80
CA HIS A 120 0.57 18.77 -1.63
C HIS A 120 0.65 18.15 -3.01
N TYR A 121 1.56 17.20 -3.17
CA TYR A 121 1.71 16.47 -4.42
C TYR A 121 1.00 15.12 -4.30
N HIS A 122 0.21 14.81 -5.32
CA HIS A 122 -0.55 13.58 -5.43
C HIS A 122 0.06 12.72 -6.53
N PHE A 123 0.58 11.57 -6.16
CA PHE A 123 0.98 10.54 -7.09
C PHE A 123 -0.16 9.54 -7.21
N THR A 124 -0.46 9.13 -8.44
CA THR A 124 -1.45 8.11 -8.75
C THR A 124 -0.82 7.08 -9.67
N ALA A 125 -0.79 5.82 -9.26
CA ALA A 125 -0.52 4.71 -10.16
C ALA A 125 -1.85 4.05 -10.53
N THR A 126 -2.12 3.95 -11.83
CA THR A 126 -3.39 3.43 -12.38
C THR A 126 -3.13 2.14 -13.14
N THR A 127 -3.95 1.12 -12.90
CA THR A 127 -3.90 -0.15 -13.63
C THR A 127 -4.88 -0.17 -14.80
N ALA A 128 -4.71 -1.11 -15.73
CA ALA A 128 -5.77 -1.46 -16.65
C ALA A 128 -6.98 -2.02 -15.89
N SER A 129 -8.17 -1.96 -16.54
CA SER A 129 -9.40 -2.47 -15.95
C SER A 129 -9.32 -3.97 -15.68
N CYS A 130 -9.56 -4.38 -14.44
CA CYS A 130 -9.61 -5.77 -14.00
C CYS A 130 -10.51 -5.92 -12.77
N SER A 131 -11.07 -7.11 -12.55
CA SER A 131 -11.94 -7.37 -11.40
C SER A 131 -11.18 -7.72 -10.12
N LYS A 132 -9.90 -8.08 -10.23
CA LYS A 132 -9.05 -8.38 -9.07
C LYS A 132 -7.67 -7.76 -9.25
N ILE A 133 -7.14 -7.17 -8.18
CA ILE A 133 -5.81 -6.61 -8.14
C ILE A 133 -5.13 -6.89 -6.80
N CYS A 134 -3.83 -7.12 -6.84
CA CYS A 134 -2.96 -7.10 -5.67
C CYS A 134 -1.90 -6.02 -5.84
N PHE A 135 -1.67 -5.23 -4.80
CA PHE A 135 -0.57 -4.30 -4.71
C PHE A 135 0.34 -4.69 -3.55
N LEU A 136 1.63 -4.57 -3.78
CA LEU A 136 2.64 -4.63 -2.73
C LEU A 136 3.44 -3.33 -2.77
N ASN A 137 3.53 -2.65 -1.64
CA ASN A 137 4.41 -1.50 -1.47
C ASN A 137 5.40 -1.78 -0.34
N VAL A 138 6.67 -1.81 -0.67
CA VAL A 138 7.77 -1.87 0.31
C VAL A 138 8.29 -0.45 0.49
N ILE A 139 8.16 0.07 1.70
CA ILE A 139 8.46 1.48 2.01
C ILE A 139 9.66 1.52 2.94
N ASP A 140 10.70 2.24 2.51
CA ASP A 140 11.87 2.56 3.32
C ASP A 140 11.82 4.02 3.76
N VAL A 141 11.79 4.25 5.08
CA VAL A 141 11.73 5.59 5.68
C VAL A 141 12.97 5.83 6.53
N HIS A 142 13.74 6.85 6.17
CA HIS A 142 14.99 7.16 6.89
C HIS A 142 15.38 8.64 6.76
N GLY A 143 16.39 9.05 7.50
CA GLY A 143 17.08 10.34 7.32
C GLY A 143 18.18 10.24 6.26
N ASN A 144 18.69 11.38 5.81
CA ASN A 144 19.76 11.46 4.80
C ASN A 144 21.10 10.78 5.20
N ASN A 145 21.23 10.36 6.45
CA ASN A 145 22.43 9.73 7.01
C ASN A 145 22.48 8.20 6.82
N ARG A 146 21.47 7.61 6.22
CA ARG A 146 21.39 6.17 5.92
C ARG A 146 21.27 5.94 4.42
N ALA A 147 21.92 4.92 3.92
CA ALA A 147 21.74 4.47 2.54
C ALA A 147 20.33 3.86 2.34
N ASP A 148 19.81 3.97 1.13
CA ASP A 148 18.55 3.35 0.71
C ASP A 148 18.66 1.82 0.85
N ALA A 149 17.59 1.17 1.30
CA ALA A 149 17.53 -0.28 1.32
C ALA A 149 17.52 -0.84 -0.11
N VAL A 150 18.31 -1.88 -0.33
CA VAL A 150 18.36 -2.57 -1.63
C VAL A 150 17.23 -3.57 -1.70
N ILE A 151 16.34 -3.39 -2.67
CA ILE A 151 15.19 -4.25 -2.88
C ILE A 151 15.37 -5.03 -4.19
N ASN A 152 15.28 -6.36 -4.11
CA ASN A 152 15.32 -7.23 -5.26
C ASN A 152 14.01 -8.00 -5.38
N ARG A 153 13.44 -8.07 -6.59
CA ARG A 153 12.23 -8.82 -6.88
C ARG A 153 12.48 -9.98 -7.85
N GLU A 154 11.99 -11.14 -7.50
CA GLU A 154 11.91 -12.32 -8.34
C GLU A 154 10.48 -12.88 -8.32
N ARG A 155 9.67 -12.50 -9.31
CA ARG A 155 8.24 -12.87 -9.39
C ARG A 155 7.46 -12.43 -8.12
N ASN A 156 7.01 -13.40 -7.33
CA ASN A 156 6.24 -13.23 -6.08
C ASN A 156 7.12 -13.08 -4.83
N ARG A 157 8.45 -13.06 -5.01
CA ARG A 157 9.41 -12.99 -3.92
C ARG A 157 10.20 -11.71 -3.98
N ILE A 158 10.23 -10.99 -2.87
CA ILE A 158 11.00 -9.77 -2.68
C ILE A 158 11.99 -9.99 -1.54
N THR A 159 13.23 -9.55 -1.74
CA THR A 159 14.24 -9.53 -0.68
C THR A 159 14.63 -8.08 -0.41
N VAL A 160 14.69 -7.73 0.87
CA VAL A 160 15.14 -6.43 1.36
C VAL A 160 15.94 -6.63 2.63
N GLU A 161 17.22 -6.27 2.59
CA GLU A 161 18.16 -6.54 3.68
C GLU A 161 18.08 -8.03 4.12
N GLU A 162 17.84 -8.31 5.41
CA GLU A 162 17.67 -9.67 5.93
C GLU A 162 16.24 -10.24 5.77
N TRP A 163 15.33 -9.50 5.15
CA TRP A 163 13.93 -9.90 5.03
C TRP A 163 13.60 -10.51 3.69
N VAL A 164 12.75 -11.50 3.72
CA VAL A 164 12.09 -12.10 2.55
C VAL A 164 10.60 -11.90 2.68
N ILE A 165 10.00 -11.39 1.60
CA ILE A 165 8.56 -11.15 1.48
C ILE A 165 8.09 -11.98 0.29
N GLU A 166 7.10 -12.82 0.50
CA GLU A 166 6.45 -13.58 -0.57
C GLU A 166 4.96 -13.26 -0.54
N CYS A 167 4.39 -12.92 -1.69
CA CYS A 167 2.98 -12.59 -1.80
C CYS A 167 2.46 -12.87 -3.21
N ASN A 168 1.15 -12.96 -3.37
CA ASN A 168 0.56 -13.13 -4.69
C ASN A 168 0.56 -11.79 -5.45
N LEU A 169 1.39 -11.69 -6.49
CA LEU A 169 1.43 -10.58 -7.44
C LEU A 169 1.12 -11.03 -8.88
N GLU A 170 0.59 -12.24 -9.06
CA GLU A 170 0.19 -12.74 -10.39
C GLU A 170 -1.29 -12.50 -10.67
N GLY A 171 -2.07 -12.07 -9.66
CA GLY A 171 -3.49 -11.72 -9.79
C GLY A 171 -4.43 -12.93 -9.82
N GLU A 172 -3.93 -14.13 -10.05
CA GLU A 172 -4.70 -15.38 -10.02
C GLU A 172 -4.53 -16.09 -8.67
N GLY A 173 -5.54 -16.86 -8.27
CA GLY A 173 -5.51 -17.62 -7.03
C GLY A 173 -5.76 -16.76 -5.77
N ASN A 174 -5.56 -17.35 -4.61
CA ASN A 174 -5.78 -16.70 -3.33
C ASN A 174 -4.66 -15.71 -2.99
N ALA A 175 -5.00 -14.61 -2.34
CA ALA A 175 -4.01 -13.73 -1.77
C ALA A 175 -3.30 -14.41 -0.59
N PHE A 176 -2.02 -14.18 -0.49
CA PHE A 176 -1.22 -14.55 0.67
C PHE A 176 -0.11 -13.53 0.87
N LEU A 177 0.36 -13.41 2.09
CA LEU A 177 1.52 -12.62 2.45
C LEU A 177 2.35 -13.41 3.46
N TYR A 178 3.57 -13.78 3.08
CA TYR A 178 4.56 -14.38 3.95
C TYR A 178 5.75 -13.45 4.12
N ILE A 179 6.21 -13.25 5.34
CA ILE A 179 7.38 -12.42 5.66
C ILE A 179 8.28 -13.20 6.61
N GLU A 180 9.57 -13.23 6.31
CA GLU A 180 10.56 -13.93 7.14
C GLU A 180 11.84 -13.09 7.30
N ASN A 181 12.33 -12.98 8.51
CA ASN A 181 13.68 -12.50 8.79
C ASN A 181 14.66 -13.68 8.78
N LYS A 182 15.59 -13.67 7.82
CA LYS A 182 16.55 -14.77 7.61
C LYS A 182 17.63 -14.87 8.69
N GLN A 183 17.87 -13.81 9.45
CA GLN A 183 18.89 -13.83 10.52
C GLN A 183 18.38 -14.47 11.80
N ASN A 184 17.13 -14.19 12.19
CA ASN A 184 16.59 -14.63 13.48
C ASN A 184 15.43 -15.64 13.35
N GLY A 185 14.97 -15.94 12.12
CA GLY A 185 13.92 -16.92 11.85
C GLY A 185 12.51 -16.48 12.26
N VAL A 186 12.31 -15.21 12.62
CA VAL A 186 10.96 -14.67 12.86
C VAL A 186 10.21 -14.65 11.53
N SER A 187 9.00 -15.18 11.51
CA SER A 187 8.16 -15.18 10.31
C SER A 187 6.68 -14.91 10.63
N LEU A 188 6.02 -14.25 9.69
CA LEU A 188 4.58 -14.01 9.67
C LEU A 188 4.02 -14.67 8.41
N ASP A 189 2.95 -15.43 8.56
CA ASP A 189 2.23 -16.05 7.45
C ASP A 189 0.77 -15.63 7.53
N PHE A 190 0.37 -14.73 6.64
CA PHE A 190 -1.00 -14.29 6.47
C PHE A 190 -1.62 -15.10 5.33
N ASN A 191 -2.17 -16.25 5.66
CA ASN A 191 -2.89 -17.09 4.71
C ASN A 191 -4.40 -16.88 4.91
N TYR A 192 -5.04 -16.25 3.92
CA TYR A 192 -6.47 -16.01 3.95
C TYR A 192 -7.22 -17.14 3.28
N ASP A 193 -8.08 -17.78 4.03
CA ASP A 193 -9.06 -18.74 3.52
C ASP A 193 -10.42 -18.04 3.39
N SER A 194 -10.77 -17.63 2.17
CA SER A 194 -12.04 -16.95 1.85
C SER A 194 -13.28 -17.75 2.27
N ASN A 195 -13.17 -19.09 2.32
CA ASN A 195 -14.28 -19.95 2.72
C ASN A 195 -14.51 -19.95 4.24
N LYS A 196 -13.52 -19.56 5.02
CA LYS A 196 -13.58 -19.54 6.48
C LYS A 196 -13.74 -18.15 7.08
N GLY A 197 -13.63 -17.10 6.26
CA GLY A 197 -13.69 -15.71 6.73
C GLY A 197 -12.66 -15.38 7.82
N ALA A 198 -11.49 -16.03 7.80
CA ALA A 198 -10.49 -15.91 8.83
C ALA A 198 -9.09 -15.84 8.25
N THR A 199 -8.26 -14.97 8.82
CA THR A 199 -6.81 -14.91 8.56
C THR A 199 -6.10 -15.69 9.66
N THR A 200 -5.25 -16.63 9.28
CA THR A 200 -4.37 -17.31 10.20
C THR A 200 -3.01 -16.64 10.18
N ILE A 201 -2.55 -16.14 11.32
CA ILE A 201 -1.21 -15.62 11.50
C ILE A 201 -0.39 -16.71 12.18
N ILE A 202 0.69 -17.12 11.52
CA ILE A 202 1.69 -18.03 12.10
C ILE A 202 2.91 -17.18 12.45
N ASP A 203 3.11 -16.96 13.73
CA ASP A 203 4.27 -16.26 14.26
C ASP A 203 5.27 -17.27 14.82
N ARG A 204 6.56 -16.98 14.67
CA ARG A 204 7.63 -17.75 15.33
C ARG A 204 8.35 -16.86 16.30
N VAL A 205 8.02 -17.00 17.57
CA VAL A 205 8.69 -16.30 18.67
C VAL A 205 9.57 -17.32 19.39
N ASP A 206 10.85 -17.05 19.52
CA ASP A 206 11.85 -17.93 20.19
C ASP A 206 11.84 -19.39 19.62
N GLY A 207 11.68 -19.51 18.30
CA GLY A 207 11.65 -20.80 17.63
C GLY A 207 10.35 -21.61 17.84
N LYS A 208 9.40 -21.10 18.61
CA LYS A 208 8.10 -21.74 18.82
C LYS A 208 7.07 -21.16 17.86
N LYS A 209 6.37 -22.05 17.16
CA LYS A 209 5.24 -21.68 16.31
C LYS A 209 4.08 -21.23 17.19
N VAL A 210 3.66 -19.98 17.05
CA VAL A 210 2.46 -19.43 17.68
C VAL A 210 1.44 -19.18 16.58
N GLU A 211 0.35 -19.90 16.59
CA GLU A 211 -0.75 -19.70 15.66
C GLU A 211 -1.79 -18.77 16.30
N LYS A 212 -2.05 -17.64 15.64
CA LYS A 212 -3.13 -16.72 16.01
C LYS A 212 -4.15 -16.69 14.88
N ARG A 213 -5.39 -17.03 15.18
CA ARG A 213 -6.49 -16.89 14.24
C ARG A 213 -7.16 -15.55 14.47
N LEU A 214 -7.09 -14.66 13.48
CA LEU A 214 -7.88 -13.45 13.45
C LEU A 214 -9.18 -13.75 12.73
N VAL A 215 -10.28 -13.68 13.45
CA VAL A 215 -11.61 -13.73 12.84
C VAL A 215 -11.91 -12.32 12.34
N ASP A 216 -12.23 -12.16 11.06
CA ASP A 216 -12.64 -10.88 10.45
C ASP A 216 -14.07 -10.48 10.89
N ALA A 217 -14.35 -10.55 12.18
CA ALA A 217 -15.52 -9.90 12.73
C ALA A 217 -15.13 -8.48 13.10
N LEU A 218 -15.31 -7.54 12.17
CA LEU A 218 -15.58 -6.18 12.60
C LEU A 218 -16.87 -6.25 13.41
N PRO A 219 -16.89 -5.77 14.67
CA PRO A 219 -18.15 -5.62 15.38
C PRO A 219 -19.05 -4.76 14.47
N GLU A 220 -20.27 -5.21 14.21
CA GLU A 220 -21.27 -4.38 13.58
C GLU A 220 -21.34 -3.10 14.39
N LEU A 221 -20.87 -2.00 13.81
CA LEU A 221 -21.10 -0.68 14.34
C LEU A 221 -22.58 -0.41 14.11
N GLU A 222 -23.41 -0.68 15.12
CA GLU A 222 -24.75 -0.11 15.18
C GLU A 222 -24.60 1.42 15.16
N ILE A 223 -24.97 2.03 14.02
CA ILE A 223 -25.06 3.48 13.85
C ILE A 223 -26.45 3.93 14.29
#